data_8df7639ada83609ae8181f1b5359cd37
#
_entry.id   8df7639ada83609ae8181f1b5359cd37
#
_cell.length_a   1.000
_cell.length_b   1.000
_cell.length_c   1.000
_cell.angle_alpha   90.00
_cell.angle_beta   90.00
_cell.angle_gamma   90.00
#
_symmetry.space_group_name_H-M   'P 1'
#
loop_
_entity.id
_entity.type
_entity.pdbx_description
1 polymer ?
#
loop_
_entity_poly.entity_id
_entity_poly.type
_entity_poly.pdbx_seq_one_letter_code
_entity_poly.pdbx_strand_id
1 'polypeptide(L)'
;MKLKTLSIAMMALAATGVASADEILQMQQNENNWVSAAGNYNNQRYSKLAQINKDNVKDLNMAWTFSTGVLRGHEGNALIIDGTMYVHTAFPNIVFALDLNNDGAIKWKYEPKQN
;
A
#
# COMPACT_ATOMS: atom_id res chain seq x y z
N MET A 1 -27.18 -58.29 -17.45
CA MET A 1 -27.53 -57.02 -16.73
C MET A 1 -26.26 -56.21 -16.68
N LYS A 2 -26.12 -55.15 -17.51
CA LYS A 2 -24.90 -54.34 -17.63
C LYS A 2 -25.08 -53.09 -16.77
N LEU A 3 -24.27 -52.96 -15.71
CA LEU A 3 -24.19 -51.73 -14.91
C LEU A 3 -23.51 -50.66 -15.73
N LYS A 4 -24.17 -49.53 -15.91
CA LYS A 4 -23.59 -48.32 -16.47
C LYS A 4 -22.97 -47.51 -15.31
N THR A 5 -21.67 -47.41 -15.29
CA THR A 5 -20.92 -46.50 -14.40
C THR A 5 -21.20 -45.05 -14.81
N LEU A 6 -21.81 -44.30 -13.91
CA LEU A 6 -22.06 -42.87 -14.07
C LEU A 6 -20.83 -42.13 -13.57
N SER A 7 -20.03 -41.57 -14.51
CA SER A 7 -18.88 -40.70 -14.17
C SER A 7 -19.39 -39.32 -13.78
N ILE A 8 -19.26 -38.96 -12.50
CA ILE A 8 -19.50 -37.60 -12.02
C ILE A 8 -18.25 -36.79 -12.29
N ALA A 9 -18.32 -35.91 -13.29
CA ALA A 9 -17.32 -34.91 -13.54
C ALA A 9 -17.40 -33.81 -12.46
N MET A 10 -16.46 -33.80 -11.54
CA MET A 10 -16.32 -32.78 -10.51
C MET A 10 -15.73 -31.52 -11.18
N MET A 11 -16.58 -30.53 -11.47
CA MET A 11 -16.16 -29.22 -11.95
C MET A 11 -15.48 -28.49 -10.78
N ALA A 12 -14.16 -28.40 -10.79
CA ALA A 12 -13.42 -27.54 -9.89
C ALA A 12 -13.68 -26.08 -10.27
N LEU A 13 -14.54 -25.42 -9.48
CA LEU A 13 -14.76 -23.99 -9.57
C LEU A 13 -13.47 -23.29 -9.07
N ALA A 14 -12.64 -22.81 -9.98
CA ALA A 14 -11.50 -21.96 -9.63
C ALA A 14 -12.08 -20.65 -9.04
N ALA A 15 -12.03 -20.53 -7.72
CA ALA A 15 -12.29 -19.27 -7.04
C ALA A 15 -11.19 -18.29 -7.45
N THR A 16 -11.45 -17.45 -8.46
CA THR A 16 -10.66 -16.26 -8.70
C THR A 16 -10.84 -15.37 -7.47
N GLY A 17 -9.79 -15.30 -6.64
CA GLY A 17 -9.80 -14.48 -5.44
C GLY A 17 -10.07 -13.03 -5.82
N VAL A 18 -11.26 -12.56 -5.53
CA VAL A 18 -11.53 -11.13 -5.36
C VAL A 18 -10.67 -10.74 -4.17
N ALA A 19 -9.67 -9.87 -4.37
CA ALA A 19 -9.00 -9.22 -3.25
C ALA A 19 -10.10 -8.56 -2.43
N SER A 20 -10.42 -9.14 -1.29
CA SER A 20 -11.62 -8.79 -0.54
C SER A 20 -11.31 -7.59 0.34
N ALA A 21 -12.34 -6.82 0.68
CA ALA A 21 -12.25 -5.79 1.72
C ALA A 21 -11.60 -6.32 3.02
N ASP A 22 -11.66 -7.63 3.26
CA ASP A 22 -11.02 -8.33 4.37
C ASP A 22 -9.48 -8.22 4.36
N GLU A 23 -8.83 -8.21 3.19
CA GLU A 23 -7.38 -8.09 3.09
C GLU A 23 -6.90 -6.72 3.58
N ILE A 24 -7.56 -5.64 3.17
CA ILE A 24 -7.23 -4.28 3.65
C ILE A 24 -7.56 -4.14 5.14
N LEU A 25 -8.65 -4.76 5.60
CA LEU A 25 -8.99 -4.81 7.03
C LEU A 25 -7.93 -5.54 7.85
N GLN A 26 -7.31 -6.58 7.31
CA GLN A 26 -6.17 -7.25 7.95
C GLN A 26 -4.91 -6.40 7.92
N MET A 27 -4.59 -5.80 6.77
CA MET A 27 -3.41 -4.94 6.63
C MET A 27 -3.43 -3.75 7.58
N GLN A 28 -4.59 -3.14 7.85
CA GLN A 28 -4.71 -2.02 8.79
C GLN A 28 -4.56 -2.41 10.26
N GLN A 29 -4.57 -3.73 10.60
CA GLN A 29 -4.26 -4.19 11.96
C GLN A 29 -2.76 -4.07 12.28
N ASN A 30 -1.90 -4.07 11.25
CA ASN A 30 -0.49 -3.83 11.41
C ASN A 30 -0.24 -2.32 11.59
N GLU A 31 0.23 -1.91 12.77
CA GLU A 31 0.44 -0.50 13.11
C GLU A 31 1.52 0.18 12.25
N ASN A 32 2.38 -0.60 11.58
CA ASN A 32 3.37 -0.08 10.64
C ASN A 32 2.79 0.21 9.26
N ASN A 33 1.53 -0.16 9.00
CA ASN A 33 0.86 0.08 7.74
C ASN A 33 -0.02 1.33 7.81
N TRP A 34 -0.08 2.06 6.69
CA TRP A 34 -0.96 3.20 6.47
C TRP A 34 -1.71 2.97 5.16
N VAL A 35 -2.80 2.19 5.21
CA VAL A 35 -3.45 1.59 4.02
C VAL A 35 -4.46 2.49 3.32
N SER A 36 -4.71 3.68 3.86
CA SER A 36 -5.63 4.67 3.27
C SER A 36 -5.15 6.08 3.52
N ALA A 37 -5.73 7.07 2.87
CA ALA A 37 -5.41 8.50 3.07
C ALA A 37 -5.54 8.95 4.54
N ALA A 38 -6.41 8.31 5.31
CA ALA A 38 -6.63 8.59 6.73
C ALA A 38 -6.08 7.50 7.66
N GLY A 39 -5.25 6.59 7.16
CA GLY A 39 -4.64 5.50 7.90
C GLY A 39 -5.52 4.25 7.95
N ASN A 40 -6.80 4.40 8.21
CA ASN A 40 -7.76 3.31 8.31
C ASN A 40 -9.16 3.74 7.85
N TYR A 41 -10.08 2.79 7.77
CA TYR A 41 -11.47 3.05 7.37
C TYR A 41 -12.26 3.91 8.35
N ASN A 42 -11.82 4.03 9.61
CA ASN A 42 -12.47 4.92 10.58
C ASN A 42 -12.13 6.40 10.35
N ASN A 43 -11.25 6.70 9.39
CA ASN A 43 -10.84 8.05 9.00
C ASN A 43 -10.26 8.89 10.15
N GLN A 44 -9.58 8.25 11.08
CA GLN A 44 -9.13 8.90 12.33
C GLN A 44 -7.81 9.66 12.19
N ARG A 45 -6.97 9.33 11.20
CA ARG A 45 -5.62 9.89 11.00
C ARG A 45 -4.74 9.78 12.26
N TYR A 46 -4.95 8.71 13.02
CA TYR A 46 -4.24 8.45 14.26
C TYR A 46 -3.32 7.25 14.12
N SER A 47 -2.06 7.41 14.53
CA SER A 47 -1.07 6.33 14.60
C SER A 47 -0.89 5.93 16.07
N LYS A 48 -0.80 4.63 16.34
CA LYS A 48 -0.45 4.08 17.65
C LYS A 48 1.06 3.96 17.88
N LEU A 49 1.87 4.27 16.84
CA LEU A 49 3.32 4.27 16.95
C LEU A 49 3.75 5.29 18.03
N ALA A 50 4.63 4.89 18.93
CA ALA A 50 5.04 5.67 20.10
C ALA A 50 6.54 6.00 20.14
N GLN A 51 7.27 5.72 19.05
CA GLN A 51 8.71 6.02 18.96
C GLN A 51 8.99 7.53 19.08
N ILE A 52 8.07 8.37 18.54
CA ILE A 52 8.15 9.82 18.67
C ILE A 52 7.16 10.23 19.75
N ASN A 53 7.64 10.98 20.73
CA ASN A 53 6.87 11.45 21.88
C ASN A 53 7.35 12.84 22.32
N LYS A 54 6.69 13.44 23.33
CA LYS A 54 6.99 14.79 23.83
C LYS A 54 8.41 14.99 24.34
N ASP A 55 9.09 13.91 24.73
CA ASP A 55 10.42 14.01 25.35
C ASP A 55 11.53 14.01 24.28
N ASN A 56 11.30 13.37 23.12
CA ASN A 56 12.28 13.21 22.05
C ASN A 56 11.94 13.93 20.73
N VAL A 57 10.74 14.50 20.60
CA VAL A 57 10.33 15.21 19.37
C VAL A 57 11.25 16.36 19.00
N LYS A 58 11.89 16.99 19.98
CA LYS A 58 12.86 18.08 19.78
C LYS A 58 14.17 17.63 19.12
N ASP A 59 14.46 16.33 19.18
CA ASP A 59 15.71 15.73 18.69
C ASP A 59 15.50 15.08 17.29
N LEU A 60 14.32 15.29 16.65
CA LEU A 60 14.05 14.78 15.33
C LEU A 60 14.98 15.38 14.29
N ASN A 61 15.54 14.50 13.45
CA ASN A 61 16.36 14.87 12.32
C ASN A 61 15.75 14.29 11.03
N MET A 62 16.07 14.92 9.91
CA MET A 62 15.70 14.40 8.60
C MET A 62 16.50 13.12 8.32
N ALA A 63 15.80 11.99 8.14
CA ALA A 63 16.44 10.71 7.81
C ALA A 63 16.86 10.66 6.35
N TRP A 64 15.98 11.03 5.44
CA TRP A 64 16.23 11.05 3.99
C TRP A 64 15.23 11.96 3.27
N THR A 65 15.46 12.21 2.00
CA THR A 65 14.57 12.96 1.11
C THR A 65 14.37 12.22 -0.19
N PHE A 66 13.21 12.40 -0.81
CA PHE A 66 12.93 11.88 -2.14
C PHE A 66 12.37 12.98 -3.03
N SER A 67 12.95 13.16 -4.22
CA SER A 67 12.47 14.10 -5.23
C SER A 67 11.70 13.35 -6.32
N THR A 68 10.45 13.72 -6.52
CA THR A 68 9.61 13.13 -7.58
C THR A 68 9.97 13.63 -8.97
N GLY A 69 10.70 14.76 -9.06
CA GLY A 69 10.98 15.44 -10.33
C GLY A 69 9.78 16.18 -10.93
N VAL A 70 8.64 16.24 -10.25
CA VAL A 70 7.42 16.92 -10.73
C VAL A 70 7.21 18.21 -9.96
N LEU A 71 7.17 19.35 -10.68
CA LEU A 71 7.07 20.69 -10.10
C LEU A 71 5.61 21.19 -9.95
N ARG A 72 4.64 20.29 -10.00
CA ARG A 72 3.21 20.62 -9.79
C ARG A 72 2.80 20.31 -8.36
N GLY A 73 1.73 20.94 -7.89
CA GLY A 73 1.19 20.70 -6.56
C GLY A 73 0.83 19.22 -6.35
N HIS A 74 1.24 18.67 -5.20
CA HIS A 74 0.91 17.31 -4.78
C HIS A 74 -0.23 17.37 -3.76
N GLU A 75 -1.35 16.75 -4.06
CA GLU A 75 -2.51 16.65 -3.17
C GLU A 75 -2.72 15.22 -2.66
N GLY A 76 -1.90 14.29 -3.14
CA GLY A 76 -1.99 12.88 -2.78
C GLY A 76 -1.37 12.57 -1.42
N ASN A 77 -1.91 11.57 -0.75
CA ASN A 77 -1.33 10.99 0.47
C ASN A 77 -0.52 9.75 0.11
N ALA A 78 0.63 9.57 0.79
CA ALA A 78 1.37 8.34 0.67
C ALA A 78 0.62 7.19 1.35
N LEU A 79 0.74 5.98 0.79
CA LEU A 79 0.33 4.73 1.44
C LEU A 79 1.58 3.99 1.90
N ILE A 80 1.49 3.26 3.00
CA ILE A 80 2.58 2.44 3.52
C ILE A 80 2.06 1.05 3.77
N ILE A 81 2.68 0.06 3.11
CA ILE A 81 2.34 -1.35 3.25
C ILE A 81 3.63 -2.15 3.28
N ASP A 82 3.84 -2.89 4.36
CA ASP A 82 4.96 -3.80 4.57
C ASP A 82 6.33 -3.18 4.22
N GLY A 83 6.58 -2.01 4.80
CA GLY A 83 7.85 -1.28 4.61
C GLY A 83 8.04 -0.65 3.24
N THR A 84 7.00 -0.63 2.41
CA THR A 84 7.01 0.06 1.12
C THR A 84 6.10 1.28 1.16
N MET A 85 6.63 2.45 0.82
CA MET A 85 5.87 3.68 0.66
C MET A 85 5.48 3.87 -0.81
N TYR A 86 4.20 4.04 -1.07
CA TYR A 86 3.67 4.34 -2.40
C TYR A 86 3.33 5.81 -2.48
N VAL A 87 3.97 6.51 -3.42
CA VAL A 87 3.76 7.94 -3.68
C VAL A 87 3.33 8.13 -5.12
N HIS A 88 2.26 8.87 -5.34
CA HIS A 88 1.88 9.28 -6.68
C HIS A 88 2.10 10.79 -6.86
N THR A 89 2.37 11.20 -8.11
CA THR A 89 2.58 12.62 -8.45
C THR A 89 1.31 13.23 -9.04
N ALA A 90 1.27 14.55 -9.09
CA ALA A 90 0.42 15.26 -10.04
C ALA A 90 0.78 14.84 -11.48
N PHE A 91 0.06 15.38 -12.49
CA PHE A 91 0.41 15.08 -13.89
C PHE A 91 1.94 15.14 -14.10
N PRO A 92 2.54 14.10 -14.68
CA PRO A 92 2.01 13.00 -15.49
C PRO A 92 1.56 11.74 -14.71
N ASN A 93 1.22 11.85 -13.43
CA ASN A 93 0.64 10.77 -12.61
C ASN A 93 1.58 9.56 -12.41
N ILE A 94 2.84 9.84 -12.17
CA ILE A 94 3.85 8.81 -11.89
C ILE A 94 3.57 8.20 -10.52
N VAL A 95 3.73 6.89 -10.40
CA VAL A 95 3.69 6.20 -9.11
C VAL A 95 5.08 5.65 -8.79
N PHE A 96 5.55 5.91 -7.59
CA PHE A 96 6.78 5.36 -7.04
C PHE A 96 6.47 4.41 -5.90
N ALA A 97 7.18 3.28 -5.84
CA ALA A 97 7.30 2.44 -4.66
C ALA A 97 8.69 2.60 -4.07
N LEU A 98 8.76 3.10 -2.85
CA LEU A 98 9.99 3.41 -2.13
C LEU A 98 10.22 2.42 -1.00
N ASP A 99 11.45 1.99 -0.81
CA ASP A 99 11.85 1.08 0.25
C ASP A 99 12.14 1.86 1.53
N LEU A 100 11.31 1.76 2.55
CA LEU A 100 11.52 2.41 3.83
C LEU A 100 12.67 1.80 4.65
N ASN A 101 13.08 0.58 4.33
CA ASN A 101 14.21 -0.09 4.98
C ASN A 101 15.54 0.22 4.31
N ASN A 102 15.52 1.01 3.22
CA ASN A 102 16.71 1.38 2.45
C ASN A 102 16.64 2.85 2.01
N ASP A 103 16.46 3.75 2.98
CA ASP A 103 16.48 5.22 2.84
C ASP A 103 15.62 5.75 1.67
N GLY A 104 14.48 5.14 1.43
CA GLY A 104 13.57 5.54 0.37
C GLY A 104 14.05 5.18 -1.05
N ALA A 105 14.94 4.21 -1.20
CA ALA A 105 15.37 3.73 -2.51
C ALA A 105 14.17 3.28 -3.36
N ILE A 106 14.20 3.58 -4.66
CA ILE A 106 13.12 3.21 -5.57
C ILE A 106 13.13 1.71 -5.78
N LYS A 107 12.07 1.01 -5.34
CA LYS A 107 11.80 -0.39 -5.69
C LYS A 107 11.34 -0.53 -7.13
N TRP A 108 10.39 0.31 -7.52
CA TRP A 108 9.90 0.43 -8.89
C TRP A 108 9.22 1.80 -9.11
N LYS A 109 9.08 2.13 -10.38
CA LYS A 109 8.37 3.31 -10.86
C LYS A 109 7.40 2.89 -11.96
N TYR A 110 6.19 3.40 -11.90
CA TYR A 110 5.21 3.32 -12.99
C TYR A 110 4.98 4.71 -13.57
N GLU A 111 5.13 4.83 -14.87
CA GLU A 111 4.88 6.06 -15.62
C GLU A 111 3.82 5.76 -16.68
N PRO A 112 2.58 6.25 -16.49
CA PRO A 112 1.51 5.97 -17.44
C PRO A 112 1.80 6.63 -18.77
N LYS A 113 1.51 5.91 -19.87
CA LYS A 113 1.52 6.51 -21.20
C LYS A 113 0.34 7.49 -21.27
N GLN A 114 0.66 8.73 -21.44
CA GLN A 114 -0.33 9.81 -21.63
C GLN A 114 -0.47 10.05 -23.13
N ASN A 115 -1.71 10.10 -23.63
CA ASN A 115 -2.01 10.46 -25.02
C ASN A 115 -2.10 11.98 -25.16
#